data_70e0abca660c5468b976121d5d144349
#
_entry.id   70e0abca660c5468b976121d5d144349
#
_cell.length_a   1.000
_cell.length_b   1.000
_cell.length_c   1.000
_cell.angle_alpha   90.00
_cell.angle_beta   90.00
_cell.angle_gamma   90.00
#
_symmetry.space_group_name_H-M   'P 1'
#
loop_
_entity.id
_entity.type
_entity.pdbx_description
1 polymer ?
#
loop_
_entity_poly.entity_id
_entity_poly.type
_entity_poly.pdbx_seq_one_letter_code
_entity_poly.pdbx_strand_id
1 'polypeptide(L)'
;MSQAARSWSSWTCSAAALLVFAGCGGAKWQPKFVDHGVGKDEYWTVQAHGKPRAVVVFLHGLGQDSGEQLEPWQAHLADEGYDVIYPRYEQPPPDTQARNNIVGAVGRALGDLGRPKVPLVLLGHSRGGRLAVEAAAFLKPRLVLAFYPGQITMQIEPPTNFKLIPATTDIWLFVGDKDTSVGDSGAVELATRLLNFKVPVTQIHAQTIHSRGFTADHMSVYDLSPAAKKAIWGRADRLIEQAIKT
;
A
#
# COMPACT_ATOMS: atom_id res chain seq x y z
N MET A 1 39.89 -46.45 -39.76
CA MET A 1 40.87 -46.06 -38.77
C MET A 1 41.81 -45.06 -39.38
N SER A 2 41.66 -43.78 -39.25
CA SER A 2 42.65 -42.76 -39.55
C SER A 2 42.23 -41.46 -38.94
N GLN A 3 42.97 -41.00 -37.96
CA GLN A 3 42.84 -39.69 -37.35
C GLN A 3 43.50 -38.66 -38.24
N ALA A 4 42.78 -37.63 -38.62
CA ALA A 4 43.33 -36.47 -39.29
C ALA A 4 43.49 -35.31 -38.31
N ALA A 5 44.72 -35.00 -37.96
CA ALA A 5 45.11 -33.81 -37.20
C ALA A 5 44.89 -32.53 -38.06
N ARG A 6 44.23 -31.52 -37.54
CA ARG A 6 44.14 -30.22 -38.15
C ARG A 6 45.04 -29.22 -37.40
N SER A 7 45.94 -28.62 -38.17
CA SER A 7 46.88 -27.59 -37.76
C SER A 7 46.19 -26.28 -37.34
N TRP A 8 46.66 -25.70 -36.25
CA TRP A 8 46.26 -24.39 -35.77
C TRP A 8 47.23 -23.33 -36.34
N SER A 9 46.71 -22.45 -37.18
CA SER A 9 47.41 -21.24 -37.62
C SER A 9 47.30 -20.15 -36.56
N SER A 10 48.44 -19.63 -36.15
CA SER A 10 48.64 -18.51 -35.24
C SER A 10 48.15 -17.20 -35.87
N TRP A 11 47.14 -16.58 -35.24
CA TRP A 11 46.77 -15.20 -35.54
C TRP A 11 47.29 -14.31 -34.42
N THR A 12 48.16 -13.41 -34.77
CA THR A 12 48.67 -12.32 -33.93
C THR A 12 47.56 -11.31 -33.73
N CYS A 13 46.99 -11.21 -32.53
CA CYS A 13 46.08 -10.12 -32.17
C CYS A 13 46.85 -8.90 -31.71
N SER A 14 46.74 -7.83 -32.47
CA SER A 14 47.14 -6.47 -32.04
C SER A 14 46.26 -6.03 -30.86
N ALA A 15 46.91 -5.68 -29.75
CA ALA A 15 46.23 -5.14 -28.59
C ALA A 15 45.75 -3.71 -28.85
N ALA A 16 44.48 -3.54 -29.18
CA ALA A 16 43.79 -2.25 -29.10
C ALA A 16 43.35 -2.03 -27.68
N ALA A 17 43.94 -1.11 -26.96
CA ALA A 17 43.52 -0.69 -25.63
C ALA A 17 42.14 -0.02 -25.71
N LEU A 18 41.08 -0.77 -25.41
CA LEU A 18 39.75 -0.23 -25.16
C LEU A 18 39.79 0.42 -23.77
N LEU A 19 39.82 1.75 -23.72
CA LEU A 19 39.49 2.52 -22.54
C LEU A 19 38.00 2.31 -22.26
N VAL A 20 37.71 1.33 -21.40
CA VAL A 20 36.39 1.18 -20.80
C VAL A 20 36.23 2.32 -19.81
N PHE A 21 35.51 3.36 -20.19
CA PHE A 21 34.93 4.28 -19.20
C PHE A 21 33.94 3.48 -18.35
N ALA A 22 34.39 3.03 -17.19
CA ALA A 22 33.52 2.55 -16.13
C ALA A 22 32.71 3.75 -15.66
N GLY A 23 31.59 4.00 -16.31
CA GLY A 23 30.56 4.87 -15.78
C GLY A 23 30.11 4.27 -14.44
N CYS A 24 30.37 4.95 -13.33
CA CYS A 24 29.84 4.64 -12.02
C CYS A 24 28.33 4.88 -12.03
N GLY A 25 27.59 4.08 -12.78
CA GLY A 25 26.15 3.92 -12.62
C GLY A 25 25.95 3.01 -11.42
N GLY A 26 25.82 3.58 -10.21
CA GLY A 26 25.40 2.81 -9.05
C GLY A 26 24.12 2.05 -9.41
N ALA A 27 24.05 0.76 -9.05
CA ALA A 27 22.86 -0.05 -9.27
C ALA A 27 21.66 0.71 -8.70
N LYS A 28 20.63 0.96 -9.54
CA LYS A 28 19.40 1.60 -9.06
C LYS A 28 18.82 0.71 -7.96
N TRP A 29 18.46 1.31 -6.83
CA TRP A 29 17.75 0.63 -5.78
C TRP A 29 16.49 -0.07 -6.36
N GLN A 30 16.25 -1.28 -5.91
CA GLN A 30 15.07 -2.06 -6.31
C GLN A 30 14.32 -2.48 -5.05
N PRO A 31 13.01 -2.33 -5.01
CA PRO A 31 12.20 -2.81 -3.89
C PRO A 31 12.32 -4.33 -3.80
N LYS A 32 12.48 -4.84 -2.57
CA LYS A 32 12.48 -6.27 -2.30
C LYS A 32 11.21 -6.63 -1.54
N PHE A 33 10.35 -7.41 -2.18
CA PHE A 33 9.17 -8.02 -1.57
C PHE A 33 9.59 -9.28 -0.82
N VAL A 34 9.23 -9.40 0.44
CA VAL A 34 9.54 -10.56 1.28
C VAL A 34 8.24 -11.13 1.82
N ASP A 35 7.93 -12.36 1.41
CA ASP A 35 6.74 -13.08 1.83
C ASP A 35 6.91 -13.72 3.20
N HIS A 36 5.84 -13.71 4.00
CA HIS A 36 5.78 -14.29 5.34
C HIS A 36 4.43 -14.98 5.54
N GLY A 37 4.45 -16.12 6.20
CA GLY A 37 3.25 -16.88 6.54
C GLY A 37 2.63 -17.61 5.36
N VAL A 38 1.38 -18.03 5.52
CA VAL A 38 0.60 -18.72 4.49
C VAL A 38 -0.88 -18.43 4.63
N GLY A 39 -1.61 -18.41 3.51
CA GLY A 39 -3.05 -18.22 3.49
C GLY A 39 -3.48 -16.84 4.05
N LYS A 40 -4.49 -16.79 4.91
CA LYS A 40 -4.98 -15.54 5.53
C LYS A 40 -4.04 -14.94 6.58
N ASP A 41 -3.03 -15.70 7.00
CA ASP A 41 -1.95 -15.22 7.88
C ASP A 41 -0.75 -14.71 7.10
N GLU A 42 -0.80 -14.80 5.77
CA GLU A 42 0.22 -14.32 4.87
C GLU A 42 0.24 -12.80 4.82
N TYR A 43 1.43 -12.27 4.78
CA TYR A 43 1.70 -10.86 4.50
C TYR A 43 3.05 -10.76 3.83
N TRP A 44 3.27 -9.69 3.13
CA TRP A 44 4.63 -9.36 2.70
C TRP A 44 5.04 -7.99 3.18
N THR A 45 6.33 -7.80 3.20
CA THR A 45 6.97 -6.54 3.55
C THR A 45 7.82 -6.05 2.41
N VAL A 46 7.86 -4.73 2.23
CA VAL A 46 8.81 -4.05 1.35
C VAL A 46 9.54 -3.03 2.20
N GLN A 47 10.86 -3.19 2.34
CA GLN A 47 11.65 -2.27 3.14
C GLN A 47 11.87 -0.95 2.41
N ALA A 48 11.85 0.13 3.16
CA ALA A 48 12.12 1.48 2.69
C ALA A 48 13.48 1.60 2.00
N HIS A 49 13.56 2.47 1.00
CA HIS A 49 14.84 2.95 0.49
C HIS A 49 15.53 3.79 1.55
N GLY A 50 16.44 3.18 2.29
CA GLY A 50 17.15 3.80 3.42
C GLY A 50 16.46 3.62 4.77
N LYS A 51 16.63 4.59 5.68
CA LYS A 51 16.02 4.54 7.01
C LYS A 51 14.52 4.83 6.90
N PRO A 52 13.65 3.98 7.45
CA PRO A 52 12.21 4.19 7.32
C PRO A 52 11.76 5.47 8.05
N ARG A 53 10.86 6.22 7.41
CA ARG A 53 10.25 7.46 7.92
C ARG A 53 8.83 7.24 8.42
N ALA A 54 8.17 6.20 7.93
CA ALA A 54 6.88 5.68 8.38
C ALA A 54 6.76 4.19 8.05
N VAL A 55 5.77 3.53 8.61
CA VAL A 55 5.28 2.23 8.15
C VAL A 55 3.91 2.44 7.52
N VAL A 56 3.73 2.02 6.27
CA VAL A 56 2.45 2.05 5.56
C VAL A 56 1.89 0.64 5.48
N VAL A 57 0.73 0.41 6.09
CA VAL A 57 -0.04 -0.83 5.92
C VAL A 57 -0.98 -0.62 4.74
N PHE A 58 -0.83 -1.41 3.68
CA PHE A 58 -1.64 -1.31 2.48
C PHE A 58 -2.69 -2.44 2.45
N LEU A 59 -3.98 -2.07 2.51
CA LEU A 59 -5.10 -3.02 2.57
C LEU A 59 -5.83 -3.08 1.22
N HIS A 60 -5.91 -4.28 0.67
CA HIS A 60 -6.51 -4.54 -0.65
C HIS A 60 -8.04 -4.47 -0.67
N GLY A 61 -8.64 -4.39 -1.86
CA GLY A 61 -10.08 -4.55 -2.07
C GLY A 61 -10.51 -6.03 -2.03
N LEU A 62 -11.81 -6.27 -2.02
CA LEU A 62 -12.38 -7.61 -2.08
C LEU A 62 -11.89 -8.35 -3.33
N GLY A 63 -11.37 -9.57 -3.14
CA GLY A 63 -10.87 -10.41 -4.24
C GLY A 63 -9.53 -9.96 -4.84
N GLN A 64 -8.80 -9.04 -4.19
CA GLN A 64 -7.50 -8.52 -4.63
C GLN A 64 -6.34 -8.99 -3.72
N ASP A 65 -6.48 -10.18 -3.18
CA ASP A 65 -5.60 -10.75 -2.18
C ASP A 65 -4.18 -11.08 -2.67
N SER A 66 -3.96 -11.26 -3.98
CA SER A 66 -2.62 -11.49 -4.56
C SER A 66 -1.69 -10.27 -4.48
N GLY A 67 -2.25 -9.04 -4.42
CA GLY A 67 -1.50 -7.80 -4.30
C GLY A 67 -0.66 -7.36 -5.50
N GLU A 68 -0.44 -8.24 -6.48
CA GLU A 68 0.43 -8.00 -7.65
C GLU A 68 0.09 -6.70 -8.38
N GLN A 69 -1.20 -6.39 -8.53
CA GLN A 69 -1.64 -5.17 -9.20
C GLN A 69 -1.28 -3.89 -8.43
N LEU A 70 -0.99 -4.02 -7.13
CA LEU A 70 -0.62 -2.92 -6.24
C LEU A 70 0.89 -2.85 -5.95
N GLU A 71 1.68 -3.83 -6.41
CA GLU A 71 3.15 -3.81 -6.27
C GLU A 71 3.79 -2.51 -6.77
N PRO A 72 3.38 -1.93 -7.92
CA PRO A 72 3.96 -0.66 -8.37
C PRO A 72 3.76 0.48 -7.38
N TRP A 73 2.62 0.53 -6.67
CA TRP A 73 2.39 1.54 -5.64
C TRP A 73 3.14 1.24 -4.35
N GLN A 74 3.21 -0.02 -3.95
CA GLN A 74 4.02 -0.44 -2.79
C GLN A 74 5.51 -0.14 -3.02
N ALA A 75 6.02 -0.41 -4.22
CA ALA A 75 7.39 -0.09 -4.61
C ALA A 75 7.66 1.43 -4.57
N HIS A 76 6.70 2.24 -5.05
CA HIS A 76 6.78 3.70 -4.98
C HIS A 76 6.84 4.17 -3.52
N LEU A 77 5.97 3.67 -2.64
CA LEU A 77 5.99 4.03 -1.21
C LEU A 77 7.32 3.67 -0.54
N ALA A 78 7.90 2.52 -0.91
CA ALA A 78 9.18 2.11 -0.38
C ALA A 78 10.34 3.00 -0.89
N ASP A 79 10.29 3.46 -2.15
CA ASP A 79 11.25 4.42 -2.71
C ASP A 79 11.13 5.80 -2.05
N GLU A 80 9.90 6.21 -1.68
CA GLU A 80 9.65 7.42 -0.87
C GLU A 80 10.11 7.29 0.60
N GLY A 81 10.68 6.14 0.98
CA GLY A 81 11.26 5.92 2.30
C GLY A 81 10.28 5.41 3.36
N TYR A 82 9.25 4.67 2.97
CA TYR A 82 8.31 4.04 3.90
C TYR A 82 8.46 2.52 3.87
N ASP A 83 8.55 1.87 5.04
CA ASP A 83 8.34 0.42 5.10
C ASP A 83 6.89 0.12 4.74
N VAL A 84 6.65 -0.86 3.87
CA VAL A 84 5.31 -1.26 3.47
C VAL A 84 4.99 -2.65 4.03
N ILE A 85 3.80 -2.80 4.59
CA ILE A 85 3.22 -4.07 5.01
C ILE A 85 1.95 -4.28 4.20
N TYR A 86 1.86 -5.41 3.53
CA TYR A 86 0.65 -5.81 2.79
C TYR A 86 0.11 -7.13 3.35
N PRO A 87 -0.88 -7.09 4.25
CA PRO A 87 -1.49 -8.31 4.78
C PRO A 87 -2.50 -8.89 3.78
N ARG A 88 -2.47 -10.20 3.59
CA ARG A 88 -3.43 -10.97 2.80
C ARG A 88 -4.66 -11.37 3.62
N TYR A 89 -5.12 -10.59 4.47
CA TYR A 89 -6.05 -10.78 5.57
C TYR A 89 -7.33 -11.60 5.29
N GLU A 90 -7.64 -11.88 4.03
CA GLU A 90 -8.73 -12.76 3.61
C GLU A 90 -8.46 -13.41 2.26
N GLN A 91 -9.11 -14.54 2.01
CA GLN A 91 -9.23 -15.20 0.72
C GLN A 91 -10.72 -15.37 0.41
N PRO A 92 -11.15 -15.45 -0.85
CA PRO A 92 -12.54 -15.77 -1.18
C PRO A 92 -13.00 -17.09 -0.54
N PRO A 93 -14.19 -17.14 0.07
CA PRO A 93 -15.13 -16.06 0.31
C PRO A 93 -14.66 -15.05 1.39
N PRO A 94 -15.29 -13.86 1.51
CA PRO A 94 -14.93 -12.87 2.52
C PRO A 94 -14.90 -13.45 3.93
N ASP A 95 -13.88 -13.07 4.73
CA ASP A 95 -13.67 -13.58 6.08
C ASP A 95 -14.24 -12.62 7.14
N THR A 96 -15.07 -13.15 8.05
CA THR A 96 -15.60 -12.40 9.19
C THR A 96 -14.52 -11.96 10.17
N GLN A 97 -13.34 -12.56 10.12
CA GLN A 97 -12.17 -12.23 10.93
C GLN A 97 -11.18 -11.29 10.23
N ALA A 98 -11.49 -10.79 9.02
CA ALA A 98 -10.57 -9.99 8.20
C ALA A 98 -9.86 -8.88 8.99
N ARG A 99 -10.59 -8.12 9.81
CA ARG A 99 -10.00 -7.09 10.67
C ARG A 99 -9.02 -7.66 11.70
N ASN A 100 -9.33 -8.77 12.34
CA ASN A 100 -8.45 -9.42 13.32
C ASN A 100 -7.21 -9.99 12.63
N ASN A 101 -7.38 -10.54 11.42
CA ASN A 101 -6.27 -11.03 10.60
C ASN A 101 -5.32 -9.88 10.23
N ILE A 102 -5.86 -8.69 9.85
CA ILE A 102 -5.07 -7.47 9.62
C ILE A 102 -4.25 -7.12 10.87
N VAL A 103 -4.89 -7.00 12.02
CA VAL A 103 -4.22 -6.61 13.28
C VAL A 103 -3.11 -7.60 13.62
N GLY A 104 -3.38 -8.90 13.50
CA GLY A 104 -2.41 -9.97 13.76
C GLY A 104 -1.22 -9.92 12.78
N ALA A 105 -1.49 -9.80 11.47
CA ALA A 105 -0.44 -9.72 10.44
C ALA A 105 0.44 -8.48 10.63
N VAL A 106 -0.16 -7.31 10.88
CA VAL A 106 0.59 -6.07 11.15
C VAL A 106 1.48 -6.21 12.40
N GLY A 107 0.95 -6.83 13.46
CA GLY A 107 1.72 -7.08 14.69
C GLY A 107 2.96 -7.94 14.45
N ARG A 108 2.84 -9.00 13.62
CA ARG A 108 3.97 -9.86 13.21
C ARG A 108 4.95 -9.10 12.31
N ALA A 109 4.45 -8.45 11.26
CA ALA A 109 5.25 -7.71 10.30
C ALA A 109 6.07 -6.59 10.95
N LEU A 110 5.50 -5.85 11.91
CA LEU A 110 6.26 -4.88 12.70
C LEU A 110 7.39 -5.54 13.49
N GLY A 111 7.20 -6.80 13.94
CA GLY A 111 8.27 -7.59 14.56
C GLY A 111 9.41 -7.86 13.60
N ASP A 112 9.09 -8.33 12.38
CA ASP A 112 10.07 -8.65 11.33
C ASP A 112 10.82 -7.41 10.83
N LEU A 113 10.16 -6.25 10.81
CA LEU A 113 10.77 -4.96 10.50
C LEU A 113 11.59 -4.37 11.66
N GLY A 114 11.76 -5.09 12.76
CA GLY A 114 12.53 -4.63 13.92
C GLY A 114 11.83 -3.57 14.77
N ARG A 115 10.50 -3.48 14.69
CA ARG A 115 9.67 -2.51 15.45
C ARG A 115 10.13 -1.07 15.30
N PRO A 116 10.17 -0.52 14.09
CA PRO A 116 10.64 0.85 13.87
C PRO A 116 9.80 1.85 14.67
N LYS A 117 10.47 2.80 15.32
CA LYS A 117 9.81 3.88 16.10
C LYS A 117 9.47 5.06 15.18
N VAL A 118 8.57 4.80 14.23
CA VAL A 118 8.09 5.78 13.25
C VAL A 118 6.56 5.73 13.19
N PRO A 119 5.88 6.76 12.66
CA PRO A 119 4.43 6.76 12.52
C PRO A 119 3.91 5.57 11.71
N LEU A 120 2.76 5.03 12.11
CA LEU A 120 2.00 4.04 11.37
C LEU A 120 0.93 4.76 10.53
N VAL A 121 0.80 4.36 9.26
CA VAL A 121 -0.21 4.83 8.32
C VAL A 121 -1.00 3.62 7.83
N LEU A 122 -2.32 3.71 7.80
CA LEU A 122 -3.17 2.72 7.14
C LEU A 122 -3.67 3.30 5.82
N LEU A 123 -3.44 2.59 4.74
CA LEU A 123 -3.92 2.94 3.41
C LEU A 123 -4.74 1.75 2.89
N GLY A 124 -5.93 2.00 2.39
CA GLY A 124 -6.76 0.90 1.90
C GLY A 124 -7.69 1.32 0.77
N HIS A 125 -8.03 0.35 -0.06
CA HIS A 125 -8.96 0.48 -1.18
C HIS A 125 -10.24 -0.34 -0.93
N SER A 126 -11.39 0.22 -1.28
CA SER A 126 -12.68 -0.49 -1.26
C SER A 126 -12.96 -1.13 0.12
N ARG A 127 -13.16 -2.45 0.21
CA ARG A 127 -13.26 -3.19 1.47
C ARG A 127 -12.07 -2.90 2.38
N GLY A 128 -10.84 -2.88 1.85
CA GLY A 128 -9.64 -2.53 2.60
C GLY A 128 -9.65 -1.09 3.10
N GLY A 129 -10.26 -0.16 2.36
CA GLY A 129 -10.46 1.22 2.82
C GLY A 129 -11.36 1.31 4.04
N ARG A 130 -12.49 0.57 4.05
CA ARG A 130 -13.35 0.44 5.22
C ARG A 130 -12.61 -0.21 6.39
N LEU A 131 -11.94 -1.34 6.14
CA LEU A 131 -11.19 -2.07 7.16
C LEU A 131 -10.03 -1.26 7.75
N ALA A 132 -9.40 -0.36 6.97
CA ALA A 132 -8.38 0.56 7.46
C ALA A 132 -8.93 1.47 8.56
N VAL A 133 -10.12 2.05 8.35
CA VAL A 133 -10.79 2.88 9.36
C VAL A 133 -11.16 2.05 10.61
N GLU A 134 -11.66 0.82 10.42
CA GLU A 134 -12.00 -0.07 11.54
C GLU A 134 -10.75 -0.53 12.32
N ALA A 135 -9.67 -0.89 11.62
CA ALA A 135 -8.42 -1.33 12.22
C ALA A 135 -7.71 -0.21 13.00
N ALA A 136 -7.99 1.07 12.69
CA ALA A 136 -7.43 2.21 13.39
C ALA A 136 -7.76 2.21 14.90
N ALA A 137 -8.88 1.63 15.30
CA ALA A 137 -9.24 1.47 16.72
C ALA A 137 -8.28 0.56 17.49
N PHE A 138 -7.57 -0.34 16.81
CA PHE A 138 -6.66 -1.35 17.37
C PHE A 138 -5.19 -1.00 17.11
N LEU A 139 -4.86 -0.59 15.90
CA LEU A 139 -3.50 -0.31 15.45
C LEU A 139 -3.01 1.09 15.79
N LYS A 140 -3.94 2.01 16.10
CA LYS A 140 -3.65 3.39 16.53
C LYS A 140 -2.70 4.14 15.57
N PRO A 141 -3.02 4.22 14.27
CA PRO A 141 -2.19 4.89 13.29
C PRO A 141 -2.20 6.41 13.49
N ARG A 142 -1.23 7.10 12.91
CA ARG A 142 -1.22 8.55 12.79
C ARG A 142 -2.17 9.04 11.69
N LEU A 143 -2.32 8.25 10.62
CA LEU A 143 -3.10 8.59 9.43
C LEU A 143 -3.82 7.36 8.89
N VAL A 144 -5.06 7.57 8.43
CA VAL A 144 -5.83 6.60 7.64
C VAL A 144 -6.20 7.23 6.30
N LEU A 145 -5.89 6.55 5.21
CA LEU A 145 -6.24 6.91 3.83
C LEU A 145 -7.16 5.83 3.27
N ALA A 146 -8.44 6.09 3.19
CA ALA A 146 -9.46 5.17 2.68
C ALA A 146 -9.89 5.61 1.28
N PHE A 147 -9.37 4.93 0.24
CA PHE A 147 -9.74 5.17 -1.14
C PHE A 147 -10.99 4.35 -1.51
N TYR A 148 -12.04 5.04 -1.94
CA TYR A 148 -13.31 4.43 -2.39
C TYR A 148 -13.85 3.40 -1.40
N PRO A 149 -13.99 3.74 -0.11
CA PRO A 149 -14.27 2.77 0.94
C PRO A 149 -15.58 2.02 0.68
N GLY A 150 -15.54 0.69 0.88
CA GLY A 150 -16.70 -0.16 0.74
C GLY A 150 -17.81 0.16 1.75
N GLN A 151 -19.06 -0.12 1.38
CA GLN A 151 -20.24 0.13 2.20
C GLN A 151 -20.24 -0.71 3.49
N ILE A 152 -20.73 -0.14 4.57
CA ILE A 152 -20.87 -0.83 5.86
C ILE A 152 -22.00 -1.86 5.83
N THR A 153 -23.01 -1.66 5.01
CA THR A 153 -24.09 -2.64 4.78
C THR A 153 -23.57 -3.99 4.29
N MET A 154 -22.35 -4.01 3.71
CA MET A 154 -21.64 -5.23 3.33
C MET A 154 -20.70 -5.74 4.43
N GLN A 155 -20.76 -5.16 5.63
CA GLN A 155 -19.92 -5.59 6.75
C GLN A 155 -20.39 -6.95 7.28
N ILE A 156 -19.47 -7.88 7.35
CA ILE A 156 -19.65 -9.20 7.95
C ILE A 156 -18.84 -9.37 9.25
N GLU A 157 -17.93 -8.44 9.52
CA GLU A 157 -17.13 -8.40 10.74
C GLU A 157 -17.95 -7.89 11.93
N PRO A 158 -17.59 -8.28 13.17
CA PRO A 158 -18.18 -7.71 14.38
C PRO A 158 -18.06 -6.18 14.40
N PRO A 159 -19.02 -5.44 14.94
CA PRO A 159 -18.98 -3.98 15.03
C PRO A 159 -17.71 -3.45 15.69
N THR A 160 -17.19 -2.32 15.19
CA THR A 160 -16.01 -1.64 15.74
C THR A 160 -16.42 -0.54 16.70
N ASN A 161 -15.75 -0.46 17.86
CA ASN A 161 -15.86 0.68 18.77
C ASN A 161 -14.88 1.79 18.32
N PHE A 162 -15.34 2.72 17.52
CA PHE A 162 -14.54 3.82 17.00
C PHE A 162 -14.08 4.83 18.06
N LYS A 163 -14.61 4.80 19.29
CA LYS A 163 -14.08 5.61 20.42
C LYS A 163 -12.63 5.26 20.77
N LEU A 164 -12.16 4.09 20.33
CA LEU A 164 -10.78 3.65 20.55
C LEU A 164 -9.77 4.25 19.57
N ILE A 165 -10.23 4.95 18.52
CA ILE A 165 -9.35 5.67 17.59
C ILE A 165 -8.72 6.85 18.33
N PRO A 166 -7.40 6.99 18.31
CA PRO A 166 -6.72 8.10 18.99
C PRO A 166 -7.15 9.47 18.44
N ALA A 167 -7.20 10.48 19.31
CA ALA A 167 -7.47 11.86 18.91
C ALA A 167 -6.39 12.46 17.99
N THR A 168 -5.26 11.77 17.86
CA THR A 168 -4.15 12.15 16.96
C THR A 168 -4.23 11.50 15.59
N THR A 169 -5.24 10.67 15.30
CA THR A 169 -5.39 9.97 14.02
C THR A 169 -6.21 10.81 13.05
N ASP A 170 -5.62 11.23 11.92
CA ASP A 170 -6.37 11.84 10.83
C ASP A 170 -6.96 10.76 9.91
N ILE A 171 -8.23 10.92 9.49
CA ILE A 171 -8.95 9.96 8.65
C ILE A 171 -9.40 10.67 7.38
N TRP A 172 -8.88 10.23 6.23
CA TRP A 172 -9.25 10.73 4.92
C TRP A 172 -10.07 9.71 4.16
N LEU A 173 -11.27 10.09 3.74
CA LEU A 173 -12.19 9.30 2.95
C LEU A 173 -12.24 9.87 1.54
N PHE A 174 -11.73 9.13 0.56
CA PHE A 174 -11.72 9.55 -0.84
C PHE A 174 -12.81 8.86 -1.63
N VAL A 175 -13.54 9.63 -2.43
CA VAL A 175 -14.55 9.13 -3.36
C VAL A 175 -14.21 9.54 -4.79
N GLY A 176 -14.55 8.74 -5.78
CA GLY A 176 -14.33 9.05 -7.19
C GLY A 176 -15.57 9.68 -7.81
N ASP A 177 -15.41 10.70 -8.66
CA ASP A 177 -16.55 11.34 -9.33
C ASP A 177 -17.21 10.46 -10.40
N LYS A 178 -16.58 9.31 -10.72
CA LYS A 178 -17.10 8.30 -11.66
C LYS A 178 -17.21 6.91 -11.01
N ASP A 179 -17.07 6.81 -9.69
CA ASP A 179 -17.27 5.54 -9.00
C ASP A 179 -18.77 5.20 -8.94
N THR A 180 -19.19 4.26 -9.80
CA THR A 180 -20.56 3.72 -9.82
C THR A 180 -20.67 2.40 -9.06
N SER A 181 -19.57 1.86 -8.53
CA SER A 181 -19.55 0.59 -7.79
C SER A 181 -20.00 0.77 -6.35
N VAL A 182 -19.42 1.75 -5.64
CA VAL A 182 -19.76 2.10 -4.27
C VAL A 182 -20.21 3.56 -4.13
N GLY A 183 -19.89 4.41 -5.09
CA GLY A 183 -20.18 5.83 -5.05
C GLY A 183 -19.55 6.51 -3.82
N ASP A 184 -20.33 7.38 -3.17
CA ASP A 184 -19.96 8.04 -1.92
C ASP A 184 -20.52 7.35 -0.67
N SER A 185 -21.38 6.34 -0.83
CA SER A 185 -22.16 5.75 0.25
C SER A 185 -21.27 5.16 1.35
N GLY A 186 -20.19 4.46 1.00
CA GLY A 186 -19.25 3.91 1.98
C GLY A 186 -18.56 5.00 2.80
N ALA A 187 -18.16 6.10 2.17
CA ALA A 187 -17.55 7.23 2.85
C ALA A 187 -18.55 7.95 3.77
N VAL A 188 -19.78 8.17 3.31
CA VAL A 188 -20.87 8.79 4.10
C VAL A 188 -21.22 7.94 5.30
N GLU A 189 -21.37 6.62 5.14
CA GLU A 189 -21.66 5.70 6.22
C GLU A 189 -20.54 5.68 7.28
N LEU A 190 -19.27 5.62 6.85
CA LEU A 190 -18.12 5.67 7.75
C LEU A 190 -18.06 6.98 8.52
N ALA A 191 -18.17 8.12 7.84
CA ALA A 191 -18.17 9.43 8.48
C ALA A 191 -19.31 9.53 9.51
N THR A 192 -20.52 9.09 9.17
CA THR A 192 -21.67 9.08 10.07
C THR A 192 -21.40 8.22 11.30
N ARG A 193 -20.85 7.02 11.15
CA ARG A 193 -20.50 6.16 12.30
C ARG A 193 -19.42 6.78 13.17
N LEU A 194 -18.35 7.31 12.58
CA LEU A 194 -17.29 7.98 13.32
C LEU A 194 -17.86 9.13 14.19
N LEU A 195 -18.74 9.96 13.64
CA LEU A 195 -19.42 11.04 14.35
C LEU A 195 -20.34 10.52 15.46
N ASN A 196 -21.08 9.45 15.22
CA ASN A 196 -21.94 8.80 16.22
C ASN A 196 -21.14 8.27 17.41
N PHE A 197 -19.90 7.82 17.18
CA PHE A 197 -18.96 7.42 18.23
C PHE A 197 -18.18 8.58 18.83
N LYS A 198 -18.51 9.84 18.46
CA LYS A 198 -17.88 11.06 18.96
C LYS A 198 -16.40 11.21 18.58
N VAL A 199 -15.99 10.60 17.47
CA VAL A 199 -14.70 10.95 16.85
C VAL A 199 -14.78 12.41 16.44
N PRO A 200 -13.78 13.26 16.78
CA PRO A 200 -13.83 14.68 16.47
C PRO A 200 -13.95 14.95 14.96
N VAL A 201 -14.84 15.85 14.58
CA VAL A 201 -15.06 16.21 13.18
C VAL A 201 -13.77 16.73 12.50
N THR A 202 -12.87 17.34 13.28
CA THR A 202 -11.57 17.83 12.81
C THR A 202 -10.60 16.72 12.36
N GLN A 203 -10.88 15.48 12.73
CA GLN A 203 -10.11 14.31 12.31
C GLN A 203 -10.67 13.65 11.04
N ILE A 204 -11.89 14.00 10.63
CA ILE A 204 -12.60 13.32 9.54
C ILE A 204 -12.62 14.23 8.33
N HIS A 205 -11.96 13.82 7.27
CA HIS A 205 -11.85 14.55 6.03
C HIS A 205 -12.47 13.73 4.90
N ALA A 206 -13.35 14.33 4.10
CA ALA A 206 -13.89 13.72 2.90
C ALA A 206 -13.48 14.53 1.66
N GLN A 207 -13.04 13.86 0.61
CA GLN A 207 -12.59 14.53 -0.60
C GLN A 207 -12.92 13.72 -1.85
N THR A 208 -13.47 14.43 -2.87
CA THR A 208 -13.70 13.84 -4.18
C THR A 208 -12.42 13.89 -5.01
N ILE A 209 -12.09 12.76 -5.63
CA ILE A 209 -11.09 12.66 -6.69
C ILE A 209 -11.82 12.86 -8.02
N HIS A 210 -11.42 13.88 -8.75
CA HIS A 210 -12.04 14.22 -10.03
C HIS A 210 -11.31 13.64 -11.21
N SER A 211 -12.06 13.17 -12.19
CA SER A 211 -11.55 12.67 -13.47
C SER A 211 -10.87 13.82 -14.25
N ARG A 212 -9.54 13.78 -14.35
CA ARG A 212 -8.71 14.75 -15.08
C ARG A 212 -7.56 14.05 -15.77
N GLY A 213 -7.78 13.64 -17.01
CA GLY A 213 -6.80 12.85 -17.77
C GLY A 213 -6.77 11.36 -17.42
N PHE A 214 -7.70 10.90 -16.57
CA PHE A 214 -8.02 9.52 -16.24
C PHE A 214 -9.47 9.48 -15.75
N THR A 215 -10.05 8.29 -15.59
CA THR A 215 -11.40 8.12 -15.01
C THR A 215 -11.27 7.79 -13.53
N ALA A 216 -11.79 8.65 -12.64
CA ALA A 216 -11.77 8.40 -11.20
C ALA A 216 -12.93 7.49 -10.79
N ASP A 217 -12.91 6.26 -11.28
CA ASP A 217 -13.83 5.18 -10.92
C ASP A 217 -13.28 4.31 -9.77
N HIS A 218 -14.03 3.28 -9.39
CA HIS A 218 -13.67 2.38 -8.31
C HIS A 218 -12.31 1.70 -8.48
N MET A 219 -11.93 1.40 -9.73
CA MET A 219 -10.70 0.68 -10.06
C MET A 219 -9.51 1.61 -10.37
N SER A 220 -9.69 2.91 -10.30
CA SER A 220 -8.65 3.87 -10.67
C SER A 220 -7.41 3.84 -9.77
N VAL A 221 -7.46 3.19 -8.61
CA VAL A 221 -6.27 2.91 -7.76
C VAL A 221 -5.25 2.02 -8.45
N TYR A 222 -5.68 1.23 -9.44
CA TYR A 222 -4.85 0.33 -10.27
C TYR A 222 -4.40 0.99 -11.57
N ASP A 223 -4.88 2.19 -11.89
CA ASP A 223 -4.48 2.92 -13.10
C ASP A 223 -3.07 3.50 -12.93
N LEU A 224 -2.14 2.97 -13.73
CA LEU A 224 -0.73 3.38 -13.71
C LEU A 224 -0.42 4.61 -14.57
N SER A 225 -1.44 5.24 -15.17
CA SER A 225 -1.25 6.47 -15.95
C SER A 225 -0.67 7.59 -15.09
N PRO A 226 0.14 8.50 -15.67
CA PRO A 226 0.69 9.62 -14.92
C PRO A 226 -0.38 10.51 -14.25
N ALA A 227 -1.56 10.64 -14.87
CA ALA A 227 -2.66 11.42 -14.34
C ALA A 227 -3.27 10.78 -13.09
N ALA A 228 -3.53 9.46 -13.12
CA ALA A 228 -4.05 8.71 -11.98
C ALA A 228 -3.03 8.68 -10.83
N LYS A 229 -1.77 8.38 -11.11
CA LYS A 229 -0.68 8.41 -10.11
C LYS A 229 -0.60 9.78 -9.43
N LYS A 230 -0.60 10.87 -10.19
CA LYS A 230 -0.59 12.22 -9.61
C LYS A 230 -1.81 12.49 -8.73
N ALA A 231 -2.99 12.03 -9.14
CA ALA A 231 -4.24 12.27 -8.42
C ALA A 231 -4.39 11.40 -7.17
N ILE A 232 -3.90 10.17 -7.18
CA ILE A 232 -4.09 9.16 -6.13
C ILE A 232 -2.82 9.02 -5.29
N TRP A 233 -1.70 8.56 -5.88
CA TRP A 233 -0.43 8.36 -5.15
C TRP A 233 0.12 9.68 -4.62
N GLY A 234 0.24 10.71 -5.49
CA GLY A 234 0.75 12.02 -5.06
C GLY A 234 -0.13 12.72 -4.02
N ARG A 235 -1.41 12.31 -3.85
CA ARG A 235 -2.24 12.77 -2.74
C ARG A 235 -1.90 12.02 -1.47
N ALA A 236 -1.73 10.70 -1.54
CA ALA A 236 -1.28 9.89 -0.42
C ALA A 236 0.06 10.37 0.09
N ASP A 237 1.04 10.57 -0.81
CA ASP A 237 2.39 11.05 -0.46
C ASP A 237 2.36 12.34 0.33
N ARG A 238 1.59 13.34 -0.15
CA ARG A 238 1.47 14.63 0.55
C ARG A 238 0.89 14.50 1.94
N LEU A 239 -0.13 13.66 2.12
CA LEU A 239 -0.77 13.46 3.42
C LEU A 239 0.11 12.67 4.38
N ILE A 240 0.84 11.66 3.89
CA ILE A 240 1.82 10.93 4.68
C ILE A 240 2.93 11.89 5.12
N GLU A 241 3.48 12.68 4.19
CA GLU A 241 4.50 13.69 4.51
C GLU A 241 4.04 14.73 5.54
N GLN A 242 2.79 15.12 5.53
CA GLN A 242 2.23 16.01 6.54
C GLN A 242 2.11 15.30 7.89
N ALA A 243 1.58 14.08 7.91
CA ALA A 243 1.36 13.32 9.14
C ALA A 243 2.65 12.93 9.89
N ILE A 244 3.77 12.73 9.18
CA ILE A 244 5.06 12.37 9.81
C ILE A 244 5.84 13.57 10.34
N LYS A 245 5.47 14.81 10.00
CA LYS A 245 6.11 16.04 10.46
C LYS A 245 5.51 16.61 11.75
N THR A 246 4.36 16.10 12.14
CA THR A 246 3.59 16.52 13.33
C THR A 246 3.69 15.49 14.44
#